data_26e95d7259b223e7d8700c8721151c08
#
_entry.id   26e95d7259b223e7d8700c8721151c08
#
_cell.length_a   1.000
_cell.length_b   1.000
_cell.length_c   1.000
_cell.angle_alpha   90.00
_cell.angle_beta   90.00
_cell.angle_gamma   90.00
#
_symmetry.space_group_name_H-M   'P 1'
#
loop_
_entity.id
_entity.type
_entity.pdbx_description
1 polymer ?
#
loop_
_entity_poly.entity_id
_entity_poly.type
_entity_poly.pdbx_seq_one_letter_code
_entity_poly.pdbx_strand_id
1 'polypeptide(L)'
;MKNVKNIVLLLVVLIAGVWGGWFFLGRGEEAKIRQRFLDAVGIVNKQAEEKNHTLAAKTLQFGYLFGDEVTVNIHNFPYNGTNDISEFTSLVFRGRTMCKTIDLTILGLEVEINGDTAIARCHARAKVDAMGTTYDEKHHFHASLKKVGRKWIFLSFDLDFSGI
;
A
#
# COMPACT_ATOMS: atom_id res chain seq x y z
N MET A 1 53.12 -11.68 12.72
CA MET A 1 52.43 -10.47 12.20
C MET A 1 51.55 -10.68 10.96
N LYS A 2 51.80 -11.64 10.08
CA LYS A 2 50.93 -11.92 8.89
C LYS A 2 49.52 -12.42 9.25
N ASN A 3 49.39 -13.22 10.34
CA ASN A 3 48.09 -13.78 10.72
C ASN A 3 47.10 -12.78 11.29
N VAL A 4 47.56 -11.73 11.96
CA VAL A 4 46.67 -10.71 12.55
C VAL A 4 46.00 -9.87 11.47
N LYS A 5 46.73 -9.49 10.40
CA LYS A 5 46.13 -8.74 9.25
C LYS A 5 45.03 -9.58 8.54
N ASN A 6 45.22 -10.88 8.39
CA ASN A 6 44.24 -11.75 7.75
C ASN A 6 43.01 -11.95 8.62
N ILE A 7 43.15 -12.00 9.95
CA ILE A 7 42.02 -12.09 10.89
C ILE A 7 41.22 -10.78 10.90
N VAL A 8 41.92 -9.63 10.91
CA VAL A 8 41.24 -8.31 10.83
C VAL A 8 40.53 -8.16 9.51
N LEU A 9 41.10 -8.54 8.38
CA LEU A 9 40.49 -8.52 7.08
C LEU A 9 39.24 -9.41 7.02
N LEU A 10 39.30 -10.61 7.59
CA LEU A 10 38.20 -11.56 7.65
C LEU A 10 37.03 -11.03 8.51
N LEU A 11 37.34 -10.37 9.64
CA LEU A 11 36.34 -9.70 10.49
C LEU A 11 35.66 -8.53 9.77
N VAL A 12 36.42 -7.71 9.03
CA VAL A 12 35.86 -6.60 8.25
C VAL A 12 34.94 -7.10 7.16
N VAL A 13 35.30 -8.18 6.46
CA VAL A 13 34.47 -8.79 5.41
C VAL A 13 33.20 -9.40 6.01
N LEU A 14 33.28 -10.07 7.19
CA LEU A 14 32.11 -10.61 7.88
C LEU A 14 31.16 -9.51 8.34
N ILE A 15 31.68 -8.42 8.92
CA ILE A 15 30.88 -7.27 9.36
C ILE A 15 30.20 -6.59 8.14
N ALA A 16 30.94 -6.38 7.07
CA ALA A 16 30.41 -5.78 5.84
C ALA A 16 29.36 -6.70 5.18
N GLY A 17 29.55 -8.02 5.21
CA GLY A 17 28.59 -9.00 4.70
C GLY A 17 27.27 -9.03 5.48
N VAL A 18 27.34 -8.96 6.82
CA VAL A 18 26.15 -8.92 7.69
C VAL A 18 25.40 -7.59 7.52
N TRP A 19 26.11 -6.47 7.48
CA TRP A 19 25.50 -5.14 7.25
C TRP A 19 24.94 -4.99 5.85
N GLY A 20 25.64 -5.47 4.83
CA GLY A 20 25.18 -5.46 3.44
C GLY A 20 23.95 -6.35 3.24
N GLY A 21 23.92 -7.53 3.83
CA GLY A 21 22.76 -8.43 3.77
C GLY A 21 21.50 -7.84 4.41
N TRP A 22 21.63 -7.18 5.56
CA TRP A 22 20.50 -6.52 6.22
C TRP A 22 19.97 -5.32 5.43
N PHE A 23 20.87 -4.55 4.85
CA PHE A 23 20.52 -3.37 4.03
C PHE A 23 19.84 -3.79 2.70
N PHE A 24 20.27 -4.91 2.10
CA PHE A 24 19.63 -5.45 0.89
C PHE A 24 18.28 -6.13 1.18
N LEU A 25 18.16 -6.86 2.30
CA LEU A 25 16.91 -7.50 2.70
C LEU A 25 15.82 -6.46 3.05
N GLY A 26 16.18 -5.39 3.76
CA GLY A 26 15.26 -4.30 4.08
C GLY A 26 14.75 -3.58 2.82
N ARG A 27 15.62 -3.27 1.87
CA ARG A 27 15.23 -2.66 0.59
C ARG A 27 14.35 -3.57 -0.26
N GLY A 28 14.60 -4.88 -0.25
CA GLY A 28 13.75 -5.84 -0.97
C GLY A 28 12.33 -5.92 -0.42
N GLU A 29 12.15 -5.89 0.89
CA GLU A 29 10.83 -5.93 1.53
C GLU A 29 10.10 -4.59 1.37
N GLU A 30 10.79 -3.46 1.54
CA GLU A 30 10.23 -2.13 1.27
C GLU A 30 9.76 -2.01 -0.18
N ALA A 31 10.54 -2.49 -1.15
CA ALA A 31 10.16 -2.48 -2.56
C ALA A 31 8.87 -3.29 -2.81
N LYS A 32 8.70 -4.42 -2.13
CA LYS A 32 7.47 -5.22 -2.21
C LYS A 32 6.26 -4.46 -1.65
N ILE A 33 6.42 -3.75 -0.53
CA ILE A 33 5.35 -2.92 0.04
C ILE A 33 5.01 -1.77 -0.91
N ARG A 34 6.00 -1.06 -1.44
CA ARG A 34 5.80 -0.01 -2.43
C ARG A 34 5.04 -0.52 -3.66
N GLN A 35 5.39 -1.73 -4.13
CA GLN A 35 4.67 -2.35 -5.24
C GLN A 35 3.20 -2.62 -4.89
N ARG A 36 2.88 -3.05 -3.66
CA ARG A 36 1.48 -3.21 -3.22
C ARG A 36 0.67 -1.92 -3.30
N PHE A 37 1.27 -0.78 -2.93
CA PHE A 37 0.62 0.52 -3.10
C PHE A 37 0.40 0.86 -4.58
N LEU A 38 1.38 0.61 -5.44
CA LEU A 38 1.24 0.82 -6.89
C LEU A 38 0.16 -0.08 -7.49
N ASP A 39 0.09 -1.34 -7.06
CA ASP A 39 -0.96 -2.28 -7.47
C ASP A 39 -2.34 -1.76 -7.04
N ALA A 40 -2.50 -1.33 -5.79
CA ALA A 40 -3.75 -0.77 -5.28
C ALA A 40 -4.18 0.48 -6.06
N VAL A 41 -3.26 1.41 -6.30
CA VAL A 41 -3.49 2.62 -7.10
C VAL A 41 -3.92 2.25 -8.53
N GLY A 42 -3.20 1.33 -9.18
CA GLY A 42 -3.52 0.89 -10.54
C GLY A 42 -4.89 0.22 -10.66
N ILE A 43 -5.32 -0.50 -9.62
CA ILE A 43 -6.64 -1.13 -9.57
C ILE A 43 -7.75 -0.09 -9.34
N VAL A 44 -7.55 0.87 -8.43
CA VAL A 44 -8.54 1.90 -8.09
C VAL A 44 -8.68 2.92 -9.22
N ASN A 45 -7.59 3.29 -9.88
CA ASN A 45 -7.61 4.26 -10.98
C ASN A 45 -8.53 3.81 -12.12
N LYS A 46 -9.29 4.78 -12.66
CA LYS A 46 -10.30 4.56 -13.70
C LYS A 46 -10.19 5.62 -14.78
N GLN A 47 -10.18 5.14 -16.03
CA GLN A 47 -10.33 5.96 -17.22
C GLN A 47 -11.80 6.01 -17.67
N ALA A 48 -12.18 7.04 -18.41
CA ALA A 48 -13.58 7.28 -18.84
C ALA A 48 -14.18 6.12 -19.64
N GLU A 49 -13.36 5.39 -20.41
CA GLU A 49 -13.81 4.31 -21.32
C GLU A 49 -13.39 2.93 -20.83
N GLU A 50 -13.42 2.67 -19.54
CA GLU A 50 -13.02 1.36 -19.01
C GLU A 50 -14.07 0.29 -19.35
N LYS A 51 -13.60 -0.82 -19.92
CA LYS A 51 -14.45 -1.95 -20.33
C LYS A 51 -14.85 -2.83 -19.15
N ASN A 52 -16.04 -3.44 -19.20
CA ASN A 52 -16.58 -4.27 -18.12
C ASN A 52 -15.69 -5.45 -17.71
N HIS A 53 -14.99 -6.10 -18.66
CA HIS A 53 -14.09 -7.20 -18.34
C HIS A 53 -12.86 -6.73 -17.54
N THR A 54 -12.38 -5.51 -17.79
CA THR A 54 -11.31 -4.88 -17.00
C THR A 54 -11.77 -4.62 -15.58
N LEU A 55 -13.01 -4.19 -15.40
CA LEU A 55 -13.61 -3.99 -14.09
C LEU A 55 -13.64 -5.28 -13.26
N ALA A 56 -14.13 -6.38 -13.84
CA ALA A 56 -14.18 -7.68 -13.16
C ALA A 56 -12.79 -8.17 -12.74
N ALA A 57 -11.80 -8.08 -13.64
CA ALA A 57 -10.42 -8.46 -13.34
C ALA A 57 -9.83 -7.63 -12.19
N LYS A 58 -10.03 -6.31 -12.21
CA LYS A 58 -9.57 -5.40 -11.15
C LYS A 58 -10.24 -5.71 -9.81
N THR A 59 -11.53 -6.05 -9.80
CA THR A 59 -12.25 -6.43 -8.58
C THR A 59 -11.59 -7.63 -7.90
N LEU A 60 -11.31 -8.68 -8.65
CA LEU A 60 -10.61 -9.86 -8.13
C LEU A 60 -9.20 -9.52 -7.63
N GLN A 61 -8.44 -8.75 -8.40
CA GLN A 61 -7.08 -8.34 -8.03
C GLN A 61 -7.06 -7.51 -6.74
N PHE A 62 -8.07 -6.66 -6.53
CA PHE A 62 -8.16 -5.84 -5.33
C PHE A 62 -8.28 -6.70 -4.08
N GLY A 63 -9.15 -7.72 -4.07
CA GLY A 63 -9.30 -8.63 -2.95
C GLY A 63 -7.99 -9.34 -2.55
N TYR A 64 -7.11 -9.64 -3.51
CA TYR A 64 -5.81 -10.27 -3.22
C TYR A 64 -4.77 -9.37 -2.54
N LEU A 65 -5.05 -8.07 -2.40
CA LEU A 65 -4.19 -7.15 -1.66
C LEU A 65 -4.37 -7.25 -0.15
N PHE A 66 -5.45 -7.89 0.30
CA PHE A 66 -5.89 -7.97 1.69
C PHE A 66 -5.92 -9.42 2.19
N GLY A 67 -6.21 -9.59 3.49
CA GLY A 67 -6.65 -10.84 4.07
C GLY A 67 -8.17 -10.99 3.98
N ASP A 68 -8.76 -11.74 4.91
CA ASP A 68 -10.21 -11.95 4.96
C ASP A 68 -10.96 -10.70 5.44
N GLU A 69 -10.29 -9.83 6.17
CA GLU A 69 -10.83 -8.60 6.76
C GLU A 69 -9.90 -7.42 6.55
N VAL A 70 -10.47 -6.22 6.56
CA VAL A 70 -9.74 -4.93 6.55
C VAL A 70 -10.39 -3.95 7.52
N THR A 71 -9.57 -3.26 8.30
CA THR A 71 -10.02 -2.19 9.17
C THR A 71 -9.88 -0.84 8.49
N VAL A 72 -10.96 -0.08 8.46
CA VAL A 72 -11.01 1.26 7.86
C VAL A 72 -11.30 2.27 8.95
N ASN A 73 -10.43 3.25 9.12
CA ASN A 73 -10.58 4.35 10.07
C ASN A 73 -10.62 5.68 9.30
N ILE A 74 -11.81 6.07 8.90
CA ILE A 74 -12.07 7.32 8.19
C ILE A 74 -13.16 8.08 8.96
N HIS A 75 -12.82 9.27 9.44
CA HIS A 75 -13.78 10.08 10.20
C HIS A 75 -15.06 10.32 9.40
N ASN A 76 -16.23 10.11 10.03
CA ASN A 76 -17.57 10.24 9.42
C ASN A 76 -17.84 9.30 8.23
N PHE A 77 -17.08 8.23 8.06
CA PHE A 77 -17.33 7.25 7.02
C PHE A 77 -18.28 6.15 7.51
N PRO A 78 -19.35 5.81 6.77
CA PRO A 78 -20.38 4.88 7.23
C PRO A 78 -19.91 3.43 7.40
N TYR A 79 -18.76 3.08 6.81
CA TYR A 79 -18.15 1.74 6.89
C TYR A 79 -16.88 1.75 7.75
N ASN A 80 -16.82 2.67 8.72
CA ASN A 80 -15.71 2.74 9.66
C ASN A 80 -15.68 1.50 10.54
N GLY A 81 -14.49 0.95 10.80
CA GLY A 81 -14.29 -0.28 11.55
C GLY A 81 -13.81 -1.45 10.70
N THR A 82 -13.92 -2.67 11.23
CA THR A 82 -13.50 -3.89 10.54
C THR A 82 -14.61 -4.38 9.61
N ASN A 83 -14.23 -4.59 8.36
CA ASN A 83 -15.13 -5.02 7.28
C ASN A 83 -14.62 -6.34 6.70
N ASP A 84 -15.52 -7.22 6.32
CA ASP A 84 -15.22 -8.37 5.47
C ASP A 84 -14.68 -7.88 4.11
N ILE A 85 -13.68 -8.57 3.57
CA ILE A 85 -13.03 -8.11 2.34
C ILE A 85 -13.96 -8.12 1.13
N SER A 86 -14.93 -9.01 1.07
CA SER A 86 -15.88 -9.05 -0.02
C SER A 86 -16.85 -7.87 0.02
N GLU A 87 -17.28 -7.47 1.22
CA GLU A 87 -18.11 -6.28 1.43
C GLU A 87 -17.33 -5.01 1.10
N PHE A 88 -16.10 -4.90 1.61
CA PHE A 88 -15.23 -3.76 1.34
C PHE A 88 -14.92 -3.63 -0.16
N THR A 89 -14.58 -4.73 -0.82
CA THR A 89 -14.34 -4.75 -2.27
C THR A 89 -15.58 -4.30 -3.04
N SER A 90 -16.75 -4.81 -2.68
CA SER A 90 -18.03 -4.43 -3.30
C SER A 90 -18.33 -2.93 -3.13
N LEU A 91 -18.03 -2.38 -1.95
CA LEU A 91 -18.18 -0.96 -1.67
C LEU A 91 -17.26 -0.10 -2.56
N VAL A 92 -15.97 -0.44 -2.62
CA VAL A 92 -14.99 0.27 -3.43
C VAL A 92 -15.39 0.28 -4.91
N PHE A 93 -15.81 -0.87 -5.43
CA PHE A 93 -16.20 -0.98 -6.84
C PHE A 93 -17.55 -0.34 -7.15
N ARG A 94 -18.49 -0.32 -6.20
CA ARG A 94 -19.72 0.45 -6.33
C ARG A 94 -19.44 1.95 -6.41
N GLY A 95 -18.60 2.47 -5.50
CA GLY A 95 -18.15 3.86 -5.56
C GLY A 95 -17.43 4.17 -6.88
N ARG A 96 -16.56 3.27 -7.33
CA ARG A 96 -15.82 3.40 -8.59
C ARG A 96 -16.74 3.43 -9.83
N THR A 97 -17.85 2.69 -9.84
CA THR A 97 -18.82 2.74 -10.96
C THR A 97 -19.56 4.07 -11.06
N MET A 98 -19.73 4.78 -9.95
CA MET A 98 -20.36 6.10 -9.91
C MET A 98 -19.45 7.22 -10.44
N CYS A 99 -18.15 6.96 -10.55
CA CYS A 99 -17.17 7.92 -11.05
C CYS A 99 -16.95 7.71 -12.54
N LYS A 100 -16.79 8.81 -13.29
CA LYS A 100 -16.37 8.80 -14.68
C LYS A 100 -14.86 8.52 -14.78
N THR A 101 -14.07 9.24 -14.00
CA THR A 101 -12.62 9.04 -13.89
C THR A 101 -12.18 9.08 -12.43
N ILE A 102 -11.13 8.34 -12.13
CA ILE A 102 -10.44 8.37 -10.84
C ILE A 102 -8.94 8.37 -11.13
N ASP A 103 -8.26 9.40 -10.65
CA ASP A 103 -6.81 9.53 -10.70
C ASP A 103 -6.30 9.66 -9.26
N LEU A 104 -5.87 8.54 -8.71
CA LEU A 104 -5.26 8.45 -7.38
C LEU A 104 -3.75 8.41 -7.53
N THR A 105 -3.07 9.26 -6.79
CA THR A 105 -1.61 9.35 -6.76
C THR A 105 -1.11 9.28 -5.32
N ILE A 106 -0.09 8.47 -5.08
CA ILE A 106 0.60 8.38 -3.79
C ILE A 106 1.89 9.18 -3.85
N LEU A 107 2.09 10.06 -2.87
CA LEU A 107 3.23 10.95 -2.76
C LEU A 107 3.93 10.76 -1.42
N GLY A 108 5.27 10.75 -1.43
CA GLY A 108 6.08 10.72 -0.20
C GLY A 108 5.86 9.45 0.64
N LEU A 109 5.79 8.28 -0.01
CA LEU A 109 5.58 7.01 0.68
C LEU A 109 6.80 6.65 1.54
N GLU A 110 6.60 6.63 2.86
CA GLU A 110 7.54 6.18 3.88
C GLU A 110 7.07 4.86 4.44
N VAL A 111 7.98 3.90 4.59
CA VAL A 111 7.67 2.54 5.07
C VAL A 111 8.59 2.21 6.24
N GLU A 112 7.99 1.83 7.35
CA GLU A 112 8.67 1.35 8.55
C GLU A 112 8.33 -0.13 8.74
N ILE A 113 9.33 -1.01 8.69
CA ILE A 113 9.16 -2.45 8.78
C ILE A 113 9.66 -2.93 10.14
N ASN A 114 8.83 -3.72 10.83
CA ASN A 114 9.17 -4.38 12.07
C ASN A 114 8.81 -5.88 11.99
N GLY A 115 9.79 -6.70 11.63
CA GLY A 115 9.58 -8.13 11.41
C GLY A 115 8.57 -8.41 10.30
N ASP A 116 7.46 -9.05 10.64
CA ASP A 116 6.38 -9.38 9.72
C ASP A 116 5.27 -8.33 9.67
N THR A 117 5.47 -7.17 10.27
CA THR A 117 4.54 -6.05 10.22
C THR A 117 5.21 -4.82 9.62
N ALA A 118 4.42 -3.96 9.00
CA ALA A 118 4.89 -2.68 8.48
C ALA A 118 3.82 -1.60 8.65
N ILE A 119 4.28 -0.36 8.82
CA ILE A 119 3.47 0.84 8.77
C ILE A 119 3.94 1.66 7.59
N ALA A 120 3.01 2.08 6.76
CA ALA A 120 3.27 2.95 5.63
C ALA A 120 2.51 4.26 5.80
N ARG A 121 3.19 5.38 5.56
CA ARG A 121 2.65 6.75 5.64
C ARG A 121 2.89 7.46 4.32
N CYS A 122 1.89 8.15 3.82
CA CYS A 122 2.00 8.90 2.58
C CYS A 122 0.97 10.03 2.51
N HIS A 123 1.07 10.84 1.46
CA HIS A 123 -0.02 11.68 1.03
C HIS A 123 -0.73 11.02 -0.15
N ALA A 124 -2.03 10.86 -0.07
CA ALA A 124 -2.87 10.43 -1.19
C ALA A 124 -3.55 11.66 -1.80
N ARG A 125 -3.34 11.89 -3.10
CA ARG A 125 -4.09 12.86 -3.87
C ARG A 125 -5.08 12.13 -4.75
N ALA A 126 -6.34 12.46 -4.66
CA ALA A 126 -7.40 11.90 -5.47
C ALA A 126 -8.06 13.00 -6.32
N LYS A 127 -7.99 12.85 -7.64
CA LYS A 127 -8.76 13.65 -8.57
C LYS A 127 -9.86 12.77 -9.16
N VAL A 128 -11.11 13.11 -8.87
CA VAL A 128 -12.27 12.29 -9.20
C VAL A 128 -13.29 13.11 -9.95
N ASP A 129 -13.74 12.62 -11.10
CA ASP A 129 -14.90 13.15 -11.83
C ASP A 129 -16.09 12.23 -11.57
N ALA A 130 -17.06 12.74 -10.83
CA ALA A 130 -18.28 12.01 -10.48
C ALA A 130 -19.50 12.92 -10.63
N MET A 131 -20.53 12.43 -11.33
CA MET A 131 -21.81 13.12 -11.51
C MET A 131 -21.68 14.56 -12.06
N GLY A 132 -20.66 14.81 -12.90
CA GLY A 132 -20.42 16.13 -13.49
C GLY A 132 -19.69 17.12 -12.59
N THR A 133 -19.20 16.67 -11.43
CA THR A 133 -18.38 17.45 -10.49
C THR A 133 -16.99 16.84 -10.40
N THR A 134 -15.97 17.69 -10.47
CA THR A 134 -14.58 17.27 -10.27
C THR A 134 -14.15 17.63 -8.85
N TYR A 135 -13.65 16.62 -8.13
CA TYR A 135 -13.04 16.75 -6.80
C TYR A 135 -11.53 16.58 -6.96
N ASP A 136 -10.74 17.39 -6.28
CA ASP A 136 -9.27 17.28 -6.23
C ASP A 136 -8.84 17.50 -4.78
N GLU A 137 -8.58 16.41 -4.08
CA GLU A 137 -8.31 16.41 -2.64
C GLU A 137 -7.00 15.70 -2.34
N LYS A 138 -6.34 16.16 -1.28
CA LYS A 138 -5.10 15.58 -0.77
C LYS A 138 -5.21 15.34 0.72
N HIS A 139 -4.99 14.11 1.15
CA HIS A 139 -5.10 13.69 2.55
C HIS A 139 -3.86 12.93 3.00
N HIS A 140 -3.61 12.97 4.31
CA HIS A 140 -2.66 12.06 4.95
C HIS A 140 -3.28 10.67 5.00
N PHE A 141 -2.49 9.69 4.64
CA PHE A 141 -2.90 8.31 4.56
C PHE A 141 -1.91 7.42 5.29
N HIS A 142 -2.43 6.60 6.19
CA HIS A 142 -1.66 5.58 6.87
C HIS A 142 -2.22 4.20 6.53
N ALA A 143 -1.34 3.22 6.38
CA ALA A 143 -1.74 1.83 6.24
C ALA A 143 -0.87 0.94 7.13
N SER A 144 -1.47 -0.06 7.73
CA SER A 144 -0.74 -1.15 8.34
C SER A 144 -0.76 -2.38 7.42
N LEU A 145 0.36 -3.09 7.37
CA LEU A 145 0.53 -4.28 6.56
C LEU A 145 1.09 -5.42 7.40
N LYS A 146 0.80 -6.64 6.98
CA LYS A 146 1.37 -7.87 7.54
C LYS A 146 1.94 -8.73 6.43
N LYS A 147 3.06 -9.38 6.73
CA LYS A 147 3.67 -10.36 5.84
C LYS A 147 3.04 -11.73 6.07
N VAL A 148 2.50 -12.31 5.01
CA VAL A 148 1.95 -13.66 5.01
C VAL A 148 2.68 -14.47 3.95
N GLY A 149 3.54 -15.39 4.40
CA GLY A 149 4.46 -16.10 3.53
C GLY A 149 5.45 -15.12 2.86
N ARG A 150 5.37 -14.96 1.55
CA ARG A 150 6.23 -14.05 0.78
C ARG A 150 5.53 -12.74 0.38
N LYS A 151 4.28 -12.55 0.78
CA LYS A 151 3.44 -11.41 0.34
C LYS A 151 3.14 -10.50 1.51
N TRP A 152 3.09 -9.21 1.25
CA TRP A 152 2.55 -8.22 2.16
C TRP A 152 1.07 -8.01 1.83
N ILE A 153 0.23 -7.99 2.85
CA ILE A 153 -1.21 -7.71 2.75
C ILE A 153 -1.56 -6.51 3.61
N PHE A 154 -2.51 -5.72 3.15
CA PHE A 154 -3.05 -4.61 3.93
C PHE A 154 -3.96 -5.14 5.05
N LEU A 155 -3.83 -4.59 6.25
CA LEU A 155 -4.66 -4.88 7.41
C LEU A 155 -5.60 -3.72 7.74
N SER A 156 -5.09 -2.50 7.66
CA SER A 156 -5.88 -1.31 7.97
C SER A 156 -5.50 -0.11 7.13
N PHE A 157 -6.46 0.80 7.02
CA PHE A 157 -6.31 2.11 6.45
C PHE A 157 -6.84 3.17 7.39
N ASP A 158 -6.05 4.23 7.57
CA ASP A 158 -6.44 5.42 8.30
C ASP A 158 -6.31 6.62 7.37
N LEU A 159 -7.39 7.38 7.21
CA LEU A 159 -7.40 8.66 6.52
C LEU A 159 -7.62 9.77 7.56
N ASP A 160 -6.68 10.69 7.62
CA ASP A 160 -6.80 11.87 8.45
C ASP A 160 -7.20 13.08 7.61
N PHE A 161 -8.38 13.61 7.91
CA PHE A 161 -8.92 14.83 7.29
C PHE A 161 -8.53 16.11 8.03
N SER A 162 -7.72 16.01 9.09
CA SER A 162 -7.37 17.15 9.97
C SER A 162 -6.33 18.11 9.37
N GLY A 163 -6.09 18.07 8.08
CA GLY A 163 -5.07 18.84 7.37
C GLY A 163 -5.60 19.86 6.36
N ILE A 164 -6.79 20.46 6.57
CA ILE A 164 -7.29 21.61 5.80
C ILE A 164 -7.25 22.85 6.67
#